data_cdd03c008a487771de59951496425918
#
_entry.id   cdd03c008a487771de59951496425918
#
_cell.length_a   1.000
_cell.length_b   1.000
_cell.length_c   1.000
_cell.angle_alpha   90.00
_cell.angle_beta   90.00
_cell.angle_gamma   90.00
#
_symmetry.space_group_name_H-M   'P 1'
#
loop_
_entity.id
_entity.type
_entity.pdbx_description
1 polymer ?
#
loop_
_entity_poly.entity_id
_entity_poly.type
_entity_poly.pdbx_seq_one_letter_code
_entity_poly.pdbx_strand_id
1 'polypeptide(L)'
;MNVSFPGLGIDFDIDRVAFSLGDVSVYWYGILIATGLILACVYAFMRADYFKIDKNKLLNTVIVGVVCAIVGARLYYVIFSWDSYKDNLVEIFYINNGGLAIYGGLIGAILGGAVACKIQKLEFLPTLDVASIGFLIGQGIGRWGNFFNQEAFGTETDLPWRMVSENTGNVGVHPCFLYESLWCLLGVLVLHLISKKWYNFKGQIFLCYMVWYGFERMIVEGLRTDSLYMPFTIFGYTPRVSQVLSACIFLTGIILLIVFRKKRNVKNGINN
;
A
#
# COMPACT_ATOMS: atom_id res chain seq x y z
N MET A 1 -3.83 5.63 -25.47
CA MET A 1 -2.35 5.48 -25.30
C MET A 1 -2.01 4.03 -25.59
N ASN A 2 -1.11 3.81 -26.52
CA ASN A 2 -0.65 2.46 -26.83
C ASN A 2 0.37 1.99 -25.77
N VAL A 3 0.16 0.79 -25.22
CA VAL A 3 1.05 0.11 -24.29
C VAL A 3 1.29 -1.29 -24.81
N SER A 4 2.55 -1.64 -25.04
CA SER A 4 2.92 -2.93 -25.59
C SER A 4 3.86 -3.71 -24.68
N PHE A 5 3.81 -5.02 -24.82
CA PHE A 5 4.76 -5.99 -24.26
C PHE A 5 5.37 -6.76 -25.42
N PRO A 6 6.37 -6.18 -26.12
CA PRO A 6 6.83 -6.67 -27.41
C PRO A 6 7.32 -8.13 -27.39
N GLY A 7 7.97 -8.54 -26.29
CA GLY A 7 8.45 -9.92 -26.17
C GLY A 7 7.35 -10.96 -25.90
N LEU A 8 6.12 -10.50 -25.60
CA LEU A 8 4.94 -11.36 -25.42
C LEU A 8 3.96 -11.26 -26.59
N GLY A 9 4.19 -10.31 -27.52
CA GLY A 9 3.28 -10.05 -28.64
C GLY A 9 1.92 -9.51 -28.20
N ILE A 10 1.87 -8.73 -27.10
CA ILE A 10 0.64 -8.19 -26.54
C ILE A 10 0.66 -6.67 -26.64
N ASP A 11 -0.40 -6.10 -27.20
CA ASP A 11 -0.60 -4.66 -27.35
C ASP A 11 -1.95 -4.26 -26.78
N PHE A 12 -1.98 -3.14 -26.04
CA PHE A 12 -3.19 -2.56 -25.50
C PHE A 12 -3.32 -1.10 -25.93
N ASP A 13 -4.52 -0.70 -26.34
CA ASP A 13 -4.88 0.71 -26.39
C ASP A 13 -5.66 1.04 -25.11
N ILE A 14 -5.06 1.83 -24.24
CA ILE A 14 -5.63 2.17 -22.92
C ILE A 14 -5.97 3.65 -22.84
N ASP A 15 -7.07 3.96 -22.13
CA ASP A 15 -7.42 5.30 -21.72
C ASP A 15 -7.36 5.39 -20.19
N ARG A 16 -6.90 6.51 -19.68
CA ARG A 16 -6.94 6.80 -18.23
C ARG A 16 -8.35 6.99 -17.73
N VAL A 17 -9.22 7.57 -18.61
CA VAL A 17 -10.64 7.82 -18.33
C VAL A 17 -11.42 6.55 -18.61
N ALA A 18 -12.13 6.04 -17.61
CA ALA A 18 -13.00 4.88 -17.78
C ALA A 18 -14.31 5.29 -18.48
N PHE A 19 -14.90 6.38 -18.05
CA PHE A 19 -16.09 7.01 -18.65
C PHE A 19 -16.26 8.43 -18.12
N SER A 20 -17.09 9.24 -18.82
CA SER A 20 -17.44 10.59 -18.40
C SER A 20 -18.96 10.72 -18.19
N LEU A 21 -19.34 11.43 -17.14
CA LEU A 21 -20.73 11.77 -16.81
C LEU A 21 -20.86 13.30 -16.88
N GLY A 22 -21.29 13.83 -18.03
CA GLY A 22 -21.22 15.25 -18.31
C GLY A 22 -19.78 15.76 -18.26
N ASP A 23 -19.53 16.79 -17.46
CA ASP A 23 -18.19 17.38 -17.30
C ASP A 23 -17.27 16.64 -16.33
N VAL A 24 -17.76 15.57 -15.68
CA VAL A 24 -16.99 14.80 -14.68
C VAL A 24 -16.43 13.54 -15.32
N SER A 25 -15.11 13.45 -15.41
CA SER A 25 -14.41 12.25 -15.87
C SER A 25 -14.11 11.31 -14.71
N VAL A 26 -14.46 10.05 -14.88
CA VAL A 26 -14.16 8.97 -13.92
C VAL A 26 -12.94 8.19 -14.43
N TYR A 27 -11.91 8.14 -13.61
CA TYR A 27 -10.63 7.52 -13.95
C TYR A 27 -10.56 6.06 -13.47
N TRP A 28 -9.93 5.19 -14.26
CA TRP A 28 -9.69 3.79 -13.87
C TRP A 28 -8.96 3.68 -12.53
N TYR A 29 -8.02 4.59 -12.27
CA TYR A 29 -7.31 4.62 -10.99
C TYR A 29 -8.27 4.68 -9.79
N GLY A 30 -9.25 5.58 -9.83
CA GLY A 30 -10.27 5.71 -8.78
C GLY A 30 -11.13 4.46 -8.62
N ILE A 31 -11.56 3.87 -9.74
CA ILE A 31 -12.34 2.63 -9.74
C ILE A 31 -11.56 1.48 -9.11
N LEU A 32 -10.28 1.32 -9.46
CA LEU A 32 -9.42 0.27 -8.94
C LEU A 32 -9.15 0.43 -7.44
N ILE A 33 -8.91 1.65 -6.97
CA ILE A 33 -8.76 1.93 -5.54
C ILE A 33 -10.06 1.61 -4.78
N ALA A 34 -11.21 2.03 -5.29
CA ALA A 34 -12.50 1.71 -4.68
C ALA A 34 -12.77 0.20 -4.65
N THR A 35 -12.50 -0.49 -5.77
CA THR A 35 -12.63 -1.95 -5.88
C THR A 35 -11.69 -2.66 -4.89
N GLY A 36 -10.44 -2.22 -4.80
CA GLY A 36 -9.47 -2.75 -3.85
C GLY A 36 -9.93 -2.58 -2.40
N LEU A 37 -10.47 -1.41 -2.05
CA LEU A 37 -11.02 -1.14 -0.72
C LEU A 37 -12.23 -2.04 -0.42
N ILE A 38 -13.17 -2.17 -1.36
CA ILE A 38 -14.37 -3.02 -1.19
C ILE A 38 -13.94 -4.48 -0.98
N LEU A 39 -13.04 -5.01 -1.80
CA LEU A 39 -12.58 -6.39 -1.67
C LEU A 39 -11.77 -6.62 -0.38
N ALA A 40 -10.98 -5.64 0.05
CA ALA A 40 -10.31 -5.66 1.35
C ALA A 40 -11.32 -5.71 2.51
N CYS A 41 -12.39 -4.91 2.45
CA CYS A 41 -13.48 -4.94 3.43
C CYS A 41 -14.23 -6.28 3.43
N VAL A 42 -14.60 -6.80 2.27
CA VAL A 42 -15.24 -8.12 2.15
C VAL A 42 -14.38 -9.21 2.80
N TYR A 43 -13.08 -9.23 2.47
CA TYR A 43 -12.15 -10.16 3.11
C TYR A 43 -12.10 -9.98 4.63
N ALA A 44 -11.99 -8.75 5.11
CA ALA A 44 -11.94 -8.44 6.53
C ALA A 44 -13.21 -8.90 7.27
N PHE A 45 -14.39 -8.69 6.70
CA PHE A 45 -15.68 -9.17 7.26
C PHE A 45 -15.77 -10.69 7.28
N MET A 46 -15.32 -11.38 6.24
CA MET A 46 -15.30 -12.85 6.19
C MET A 46 -14.36 -13.43 7.26
N ARG A 47 -13.33 -12.70 7.66
CA ARG A 47 -12.31 -13.13 8.62
C ARG A 47 -12.51 -12.59 10.03
N ALA A 48 -13.41 -11.63 10.24
CA ALA A 48 -13.62 -10.95 11.53
C ALA A 48 -13.87 -11.93 12.67
N ASP A 49 -14.78 -12.91 12.47
CA ASP A 49 -15.12 -13.92 13.49
C ASP A 49 -13.89 -14.77 13.90
N TYR A 50 -13.02 -15.10 12.95
CA TYR A 50 -11.78 -15.84 13.21
C TYR A 50 -10.84 -15.08 14.13
N PHE A 51 -10.74 -13.75 13.94
CA PHE A 51 -9.93 -12.87 14.78
C PHE A 51 -10.68 -12.35 16.02
N LYS A 52 -11.90 -12.84 16.26
CA LYS A 52 -12.78 -12.44 17.37
C LYS A 52 -13.09 -10.92 17.35
N ILE A 53 -13.33 -10.38 16.18
CA ILE A 53 -13.64 -8.98 15.94
C ILE A 53 -15.12 -8.84 15.61
N ASP A 54 -15.82 -7.93 16.29
CA ASP A 54 -17.19 -7.55 15.95
C ASP A 54 -17.23 -6.83 14.60
N LYS A 55 -18.06 -7.33 13.67
CA LYS A 55 -18.12 -6.82 12.30
C LYS A 55 -18.61 -5.38 12.21
N ASN A 56 -19.59 -4.99 13.03
CA ASN A 56 -20.13 -3.63 13.03
C ASN A 56 -19.07 -2.63 13.52
N LYS A 57 -18.36 -2.99 14.58
CA LYS A 57 -17.27 -2.19 15.10
C LYS A 57 -16.09 -2.12 14.10
N LEU A 58 -15.80 -3.21 13.41
CA LEU A 58 -14.79 -3.23 12.35
C LEU A 58 -15.19 -2.27 11.22
N LEU A 59 -16.44 -2.30 10.76
CA LEU A 59 -16.94 -1.38 9.73
C LEU A 59 -16.74 0.08 10.15
N ASN A 60 -17.18 0.44 11.35
CA ASN A 60 -17.03 1.79 11.87
C ASN A 60 -15.55 2.19 11.96
N THR A 61 -14.67 1.25 12.36
CA THR A 61 -13.21 1.49 12.42
C THR A 61 -12.63 1.74 11.03
N VAL A 62 -13.06 0.98 10.02
CA VAL A 62 -12.64 1.19 8.63
C VAL A 62 -13.11 2.54 8.11
N ILE A 63 -14.37 2.90 8.34
CA ILE A 63 -14.92 4.20 7.91
C ILE A 63 -14.12 5.36 8.53
N VAL A 64 -13.90 5.32 9.84
CA VAL A 64 -13.09 6.35 10.53
C VAL A 64 -11.66 6.36 9.99
N GLY A 65 -11.06 5.19 9.78
CA GLY A 65 -9.71 5.07 9.21
C GLY A 65 -9.61 5.70 7.81
N VAL A 66 -10.58 5.45 6.94
CA VAL A 66 -10.63 6.03 5.58
C VAL A 66 -10.79 7.55 5.62
N VAL A 67 -11.71 8.06 6.44
CA VAL A 67 -11.90 9.51 6.59
C VAL A 67 -10.62 10.17 7.11
N CYS A 68 -10.03 9.59 8.16
CA CYS A 68 -8.76 10.09 8.72
C CYS A 68 -7.60 9.98 7.73
N ALA A 69 -7.59 8.95 6.86
CA ALA A 69 -6.59 8.83 5.80
C ALA A 69 -6.69 9.99 4.80
N ILE A 70 -7.89 10.32 4.33
CA ILE A 70 -8.10 11.41 3.38
C ILE A 70 -7.69 12.75 4.01
N VAL A 71 -8.16 13.02 5.23
CA VAL A 71 -7.82 14.25 5.97
C VAL A 71 -6.30 14.32 6.23
N GLY A 72 -5.70 13.22 6.68
CA GLY A 72 -4.26 13.16 6.93
C GLY A 72 -3.43 13.36 5.67
N ALA A 73 -3.83 12.73 4.54
CA ALA A 73 -3.17 12.91 3.25
C ALA A 73 -3.18 14.37 2.80
N ARG A 74 -4.32 15.05 2.97
CA ARG A 74 -4.47 16.47 2.61
C ARG A 74 -3.67 17.36 3.54
N LEU A 75 -3.79 17.18 4.85
CA LEU A 75 -3.05 17.98 5.83
C LEU A 75 -1.53 17.87 5.62
N TYR A 76 -1.02 16.66 5.42
CA TYR A 76 0.40 16.44 5.16
C TYR A 76 0.85 17.19 3.89
N TYR A 77 0.10 17.07 2.81
CA TYR A 77 0.42 17.76 1.55
C TYR A 77 0.43 19.28 1.74
N VAL A 78 -0.61 19.84 2.39
CA VAL A 78 -0.72 21.29 2.63
C VAL A 78 0.43 21.81 3.48
N ILE A 79 0.82 21.08 4.55
CA ILE A 79 1.94 21.47 5.42
C ILE A 79 3.24 21.59 4.63
N PHE A 80 3.53 20.61 3.75
CA PHE A 80 4.76 20.59 2.96
C PHE A 80 4.72 21.44 1.68
N SER A 81 3.53 21.95 1.31
CA SER A 81 3.32 22.83 0.17
C SER A 81 2.67 24.17 0.59
N TRP A 82 2.96 24.62 1.82
CA TRP A 82 2.31 25.77 2.45
C TRP A 82 2.33 27.05 1.60
N ASP A 83 3.45 27.27 0.90
CA ASP A 83 3.58 28.45 0.03
C ASP A 83 2.53 28.54 -1.09
N SER A 84 1.98 27.41 -1.50
CA SER A 84 0.90 27.35 -2.49
C SER A 84 -0.49 27.67 -1.92
N TYR A 85 -0.66 27.65 -0.59
CA TYR A 85 -1.96 27.76 0.08
C TYR A 85 -2.10 29.00 0.97
N LYS A 86 -0.99 29.63 1.38
CA LYS A 86 -0.99 30.76 2.32
C LYS A 86 -1.82 31.96 1.86
N ASP A 87 -1.93 32.20 0.56
CA ASP A 87 -2.64 33.32 -0.03
C ASP A 87 -4.13 33.02 -0.31
N ASN A 88 -4.52 31.74 -0.34
CA ASN A 88 -5.91 31.31 -0.54
C ASN A 88 -6.22 30.03 0.24
N LEU A 89 -6.57 30.15 1.52
CA LEU A 89 -6.84 29.03 2.42
C LEU A 89 -8.04 28.15 2.01
N VAL A 90 -8.94 28.67 1.16
CA VAL A 90 -10.10 27.89 0.67
C VAL A 90 -9.66 26.73 -0.23
N GLU A 91 -8.54 26.86 -0.94
CA GLU A 91 -8.00 25.81 -1.77
C GLU A 91 -7.56 24.55 -0.99
N ILE A 92 -7.36 24.67 0.33
CA ILE A 92 -7.08 23.53 1.20
C ILE A 92 -8.20 22.48 1.12
N PHE A 93 -9.43 22.88 0.88
CA PHE A 93 -10.59 21.99 0.79
C PHE A 93 -10.84 21.40 -0.60
N TYR A 94 -10.15 21.88 -1.62
CA TYR A 94 -10.31 21.41 -3.00
C TYR A 94 -9.42 20.20 -3.29
N ILE A 95 -9.89 19.01 -2.87
CA ILE A 95 -9.16 17.74 -3.07
C ILE A 95 -9.26 17.21 -4.50
N ASN A 96 -10.21 17.71 -5.30
CA ASN A 96 -10.42 17.29 -6.69
C ASN A 96 -9.25 17.66 -7.61
N ASN A 97 -8.48 18.68 -7.24
CA ASN A 97 -7.31 19.14 -7.98
C ASN A 97 -6.03 18.36 -7.60
N GLY A 98 -6.17 17.25 -6.88
CA GLY A 98 -5.02 16.48 -6.38
C GLY A 98 -4.50 17.02 -5.03
N GLY A 99 -3.21 16.83 -4.75
CA GLY A 99 -2.59 17.31 -3.52
C GLY A 99 -2.92 16.44 -2.30
N LEU A 100 -2.73 15.13 -2.45
CA LEU A 100 -2.87 14.13 -1.39
C LEU A 100 -1.54 13.38 -1.22
N ALA A 101 -0.95 13.45 -0.03
CA ALA A 101 0.32 12.78 0.28
C ALA A 101 0.09 11.42 0.93
N ILE A 102 0.68 10.38 0.36
CA ILE A 102 0.49 9.00 0.81
C ILE A 102 0.93 8.77 2.27
N TYR A 103 2.01 9.42 2.71
CA TYR A 103 2.47 9.31 4.10
C TYR A 103 1.49 9.89 5.09
N GLY A 104 0.89 11.05 4.76
CA GLY A 104 -0.18 11.64 5.57
C GLY A 104 -1.40 10.75 5.67
N GLY A 105 -1.77 10.11 4.55
CA GLY A 105 -2.86 9.13 4.49
C GLY A 105 -2.61 7.92 5.38
N LEU A 106 -1.42 7.36 5.33
CA LEU A 106 -1.03 6.22 6.16
C LEU A 106 -1.04 6.57 7.66
N ILE A 107 -0.46 7.70 8.03
CA ILE A 107 -0.46 8.20 9.42
C ILE A 107 -1.90 8.43 9.90
N GLY A 108 -2.72 9.11 9.09
CA GLY A 108 -4.13 9.37 9.39
C GLY A 108 -4.93 8.09 9.58
N ALA A 109 -4.77 7.10 8.68
CA ALA A 109 -5.45 5.81 8.79
C ALA A 109 -5.08 5.05 10.06
N ILE A 110 -3.79 4.99 10.40
CA ILE A 110 -3.31 4.27 11.59
C ILE A 110 -3.80 4.96 12.87
N LEU A 111 -3.65 6.28 12.97
CA LEU A 111 -4.07 7.03 14.15
C LEU A 111 -5.60 7.01 14.31
N GLY A 112 -6.34 7.28 13.23
CA GLY A 112 -7.80 7.22 13.23
C GLY A 112 -8.33 5.84 13.57
N GLY A 113 -7.75 4.80 12.97
CA GLY A 113 -8.07 3.40 13.25
C GLY A 113 -7.77 3.02 14.70
N ALA A 114 -6.63 3.44 15.26
CA ALA A 114 -6.28 3.18 16.65
C ALA A 114 -7.26 3.87 17.64
N VAL A 115 -7.59 5.13 17.37
CA VAL A 115 -8.58 5.89 18.17
C VAL A 115 -9.96 5.22 18.06
N ALA A 116 -10.40 4.84 16.86
CA ALA A 116 -11.68 4.14 16.66
C ALA A 116 -11.71 2.80 17.40
N CYS A 117 -10.65 2.01 17.34
CA CYS A 117 -10.54 0.76 18.10
C CYS A 117 -10.68 1.01 19.61
N LYS A 118 -9.99 2.05 20.13
CA LYS A 118 -10.08 2.39 21.55
C LYS A 118 -11.49 2.80 21.97
N ILE A 119 -12.16 3.67 21.21
CA ILE A 119 -13.53 4.14 21.48
C ILE A 119 -14.51 2.97 21.45
N GLN A 120 -14.38 2.07 20.49
CA GLN A 120 -15.29 0.94 20.29
C GLN A 120 -14.92 -0.29 21.14
N LYS A 121 -13.87 -0.20 21.94
CA LYS A 121 -13.35 -1.31 22.75
C LYS A 121 -12.99 -2.54 21.89
N LEU A 122 -12.41 -2.30 20.71
CA LEU A 122 -11.79 -3.33 19.88
C LEU A 122 -10.33 -3.49 20.26
N GLU A 123 -9.85 -4.72 20.16
CA GLU A 123 -8.42 -4.97 20.29
C GLU A 123 -7.68 -4.54 19.00
N PHE A 124 -6.76 -3.60 19.14
CA PHE A 124 -6.06 -2.99 18.00
C PHE A 124 -5.20 -4.00 17.22
N LEU A 125 -4.44 -4.86 17.89
CA LEU A 125 -3.54 -5.82 17.21
C LEU A 125 -4.29 -6.86 16.35
N PRO A 126 -5.36 -7.53 16.81
CA PRO A 126 -6.16 -8.39 15.92
C PRO A 126 -6.80 -7.63 14.76
N THR A 127 -7.19 -6.36 14.97
CA THR A 127 -7.72 -5.51 13.91
C THR A 127 -6.65 -5.22 12.86
N LEU A 128 -5.41 -4.95 13.26
CA LEU A 128 -4.27 -4.81 12.34
C LEU A 128 -3.97 -6.12 11.60
N ASP A 129 -4.10 -7.28 12.27
CA ASP A 129 -3.87 -8.57 11.63
C ASP A 129 -4.81 -8.80 10.44
N VAL A 130 -6.09 -8.54 10.61
CA VAL A 130 -7.05 -8.70 9.51
C VAL A 130 -6.89 -7.60 8.46
N ALA A 131 -6.61 -6.36 8.88
CA ALA A 131 -6.39 -5.23 7.98
C ALA A 131 -5.16 -5.42 7.09
N SER A 132 -4.11 -6.08 7.59
CA SER A 132 -2.86 -6.32 6.85
C SER A 132 -3.07 -7.12 5.57
N ILE A 133 -3.92 -8.15 5.61
CA ILE A 133 -4.28 -8.91 4.40
C ILE A 133 -5.15 -8.05 3.47
N GLY A 134 -6.06 -7.24 4.04
CA GLY A 134 -6.82 -6.25 3.29
C GLY A 134 -5.92 -5.22 2.58
N PHE A 135 -4.84 -4.76 3.23
CA PHE A 135 -3.86 -3.86 2.60
C PHE A 135 -3.20 -4.49 1.38
N LEU A 136 -2.80 -5.77 1.45
CA LEU A 136 -2.23 -6.46 0.28
C LEU A 136 -3.24 -6.58 -0.87
N ILE A 137 -4.53 -6.83 -0.57
CA ILE A 137 -5.59 -6.86 -1.59
C ILE A 137 -5.70 -5.48 -2.25
N GLY A 138 -5.84 -4.43 -1.45
CA GLY A 138 -5.95 -3.05 -1.95
C GLY A 138 -4.72 -2.61 -2.74
N GLN A 139 -3.52 -2.91 -2.24
CA GLN A 139 -2.26 -2.61 -2.90
C GLN A 139 -2.14 -3.35 -4.24
N GLY A 140 -2.37 -4.67 -4.26
CA GLY A 140 -2.26 -5.48 -5.47
C GLY A 140 -3.17 -5.01 -6.59
N ILE A 141 -4.43 -4.63 -6.26
CA ILE A 141 -5.39 -4.10 -7.23
C ILE A 141 -5.02 -2.64 -7.60
N GLY A 142 -4.64 -1.83 -6.63
CA GLY A 142 -4.29 -0.43 -6.85
C GLY A 142 -3.09 -0.22 -7.79
N ARG A 143 -2.16 -1.22 -7.85
CA ARG A 143 -1.02 -1.18 -8.79
C ARG A 143 -1.43 -1.16 -10.26
N TRP A 144 -2.57 -1.72 -10.60
CA TRP A 144 -3.12 -1.60 -11.95
C TRP A 144 -3.54 -0.16 -12.30
N GLY A 145 -3.81 0.69 -11.30
CA GLY A 145 -4.00 2.11 -11.51
C GLY A 145 -2.75 2.79 -12.08
N ASN A 146 -1.54 2.39 -11.64
CA ASN A 146 -0.29 2.87 -12.22
C ASN A 146 -0.13 2.43 -13.68
N PHE A 147 -0.60 1.22 -14.05
CA PHE A 147 -0.64 0.77 -15.43
C PHE A 147 -1.53 1.68 -16.31
N PHE A 148 -2.76 1.98 -15.87
CA PHE A 148 -3.64 2.87 -16.62
C PHE A 148 -3.11 4.31 -16.70
N ASN A 149 -2.44 4.79 -15.65
CA ASN A 149 -1.81 6.10 -15.65
C ASN A 149 -0.46 6.14 -16.39
N GLN A 150 0.12 4.99 -16.72
CA GLN A 150 1.46 4.87 -17.29
C GLN A 150 2.51 5.62 -16.47
N GLU A 151 2.55 5.30 -15.17
CA GLU A 151 3.46 5.90 -14.19
C GLU A 151 4.13 4.83 -13.33
N ALA A 152 5.14 5.21 -12.54
CA ALA A 152 5.80 4.33 -11.58
C ALA A 152 6.44 3.08 -12.20
N PHE A 153 6.90 3.18 -13.43
CA PHE A 153 7.65 2.14 -14.11
C PHE A 153 9.13 2.13 -13.69
N GLY A 154 9.83 1.05 -14.04
CA GLY A 154 11.24 0.87 -13.68
C GLY A 154 12.20 1.37 -14.76
N THR A 155 13.49 1.08 -14.54
CA THR A 155 14.58 1.35 -15.49
C THR A 155 14.42 0.54 -16.76
N GLU A 156 15.20 0.90 -17.78
CA GLU A 156 15.26 0.18 -19.05
C GLU A 156 15.64 -1.29 -18.85
N THR A 157 15.05 -2.16 -19.69
CA THR A 157 15.31 -3.59 -19.66
C THR A 157 15.00 -4.24 -21.00
N ASP A 158 15.73 -5.31 -21.30
CA ASP A 158 15.51 -6.17 -22.49
C ASP A 158 14.72 -7.45 -22.17
N LEU A 159 14.20 -7.58 -20.95
CA LEU A 159 13.45 -8.76 -20.55
C LEU A 159 12.24 -9.02 -21.48
N PRO A 160 11.86 -10.29 -21.69
CA PRO A 160 10.75 -10.63 -22.59
C PRO A 160 9.42 -9.95 -22.23
N TRP A 161 9.20 -9.64 -20.96
CA TRP A 161 7.98 -9.00 -20.45
C TRP A 161 8.13 -7.49 -20.22
N ARG A 162 9.13 -6.84 -20.85
CA ARG A 162 9.29 -5.39 -20.79
C ARG A 162 8.05 -4.68 -21.31
N MET A 163 7.70 -3.57 -20.68
CA MET A 163 6.61 -2.70 -21.08
C MET A 163 7.14 -1.52 -21.89
N VAL A 164 6.47 -1.18 -22.97
CA VAL A 164 6.78 -0.03 -23.84
C VAL A 164 5.54 0.84 -23.96
N SER A 165 5.69 2.15 -23.81
CA SER A 165 4.63 3.14 -24.06
C SER A 165 5.22 4.51 -24.40
N GLU A 166 4.37 5.45 -24.80
CA GLU A 166 4.79 6.85 -24.99
C GLU A 166 5.42 7.43 -23.72
N ASN A 167 4.84 7.15 -22.54
CA ASN A 167 5.35 7.65 -21.25
C ASN A 167 6.71 7.05 -20.86
N THR A 168 7.07 5.89 -21.40
CA THR A 168 8.42 5.31 -21.24
C THR A 168 9.42 5.82 -22.26
N GLY A 169 9.04 6.80 -23.11
CA GLY A 169 9.87 7.25 -24.22
C GLY A 169 10.01 6.23 -25.34
N ASN A 170 9.06 5.30 -25.48
CA ASN A 170 9.07 4.17 -26.42
C ASN A 170 10.25 3.20 -26.21
N VAL A 171 10.83 3.16 -25.01
CA VAL A 171 11.85 2.17 -24.63
C VAL A 171 11.23 1.11 -23.72
N GLY A 172 11.82 -0.10 -23.72
CA GLY A 172 11.40 -1.19 -22.86
C GLY A 172 11.81 -0.97 -21.43
N VAL A 173 10.87 -1.00 -20.49
CA VAL A 173 11.11 -0.76 -19.06
C VAL A 173 10.55 -1.90 -18.19
N HIS A 174 11.04 -2.01 -16.95
CA HIS A 174 10.48 -2.92 -15.97
C HIS A 174 9.03 -2.54 -15.62
N PRO A 175 8.02 -3.41 -15.80
CA PRO A 175 6.64 -3.18 -15.39
C PRO A 175 6.48 -3.35 -13.88
N CYS A 176 6.96 -2.39 -13.09
CA CYS A 176 6.98 -2.47 -11.63
C CYS A 176 5.58 -2.68 -11.04
N PHE A 177 4.54 -2.10 -11.66
CA PHE A 177 3.15 -2.31 -11.27
C PHE A 177 2.77 -3.80 -11.22
N LEU A 178 3.23 -4.57 -12.22
CA LEU A 178 2.95 -6.01 -12.33
C LEU A 178 3.69 -6.80 -11.25
N TYR A 179 4.97 -6.48 -11.02
CA TYR A 179 5.77 -7.13 -9.97
C TYR A 179 5.15 -6.93 -8.60
N GLU A 180 4.82 -5.68 -8.26
CA GLU A 180 4.20 -5.33 -6.98
C GLU A 180 2.80 -5.95 -6.83
N SER A 181 1.99 -5.98 -7.91
CA SER A 181 0.66 -6.60 -7.90
C SER A 181 0.75 -8.11 -7.64
N LEU A 182 1.59 -8.83 -8.39
CA LEU A 182 1.77 -10.28 -8.22
C LEU A 182 2.31 -10.62 -6.82
N TRP A 183 3.27 -9.84 -6.31
CA TRP A 183 3.81 -10.03 -4.98
C TRP A 183 2.74 -9.80 -3.90
N CYS A 184 1.92 -8.77 -4.03
CA CYS A 184 0.81 -8.52 -3.12
C CYS A 184 -0.20 -9.67 -3.12
N LEU A 185 -0.61 -10.17 -4.30
CA LEU A 185 -1.55 -11.28 -4.42
C LEU A 185 -0.98 -12.59 -3.83
N LEU A 186 0.30 -12.87 -4.08
CA LEU A 186 1.00 -13.98 -3.43
C LEU A 186 1.03 -13.79 -1.90
N GLY A 187 1.27 -12.56 -1.43
CA GLY A 187 1.23 -12.21 -0.02
C GLY A 187 -0.13 -12.45 0.63
N VAL A 188 -1.22 -12.14 -0.07
CA VAL A 188 -2.59 -12.47 0.40
C VAL A 188 -2.73 -13.96 0.67
N LEU A 189 -2.28 -14.81 -0.27
CA LEU A 189 -2.33 -16.25 -0.11
C LEU A 189 -1.46 -16.72 1.07
N VAL A 190 -0.22 -16.27 1.12
CA VAL A 190 0.76 -16.68 2.16
C VAL A 190 0.29 -16.24 3.55
N LEU A 191 -0.09 -14.97 3.73
CA LEU A 191 -0.53 -14.46 5.03
C LEU A 191 -1.88 -15.09 5.46
N HIS A 192 -2.77 -15.36 4.50
CA HIS A 192 -4.00 -16.10 4.77
C HIS A 192 -3.69 -17.51 5.32
N LEU A 193 -2.79 -18.24 4.67
CA LEU A 193 -2.38 -19.58 5.12
C LEU A 193 -1.68 -19.53 6.50
N ILE A 194 -0.79 -18.56 6.72
CA ILE A 194 -0.16 -18.33 8.03
C ILE A 194 -1.23 -18.05 9.09
N SER A 195 -2.21 -17.20 8.78
CA SER A 195 -3.30 -16.88 9.71
C SER A 195 -4.11 -18.12 10.09
N LYS A 196 -4.33 -19.06 9.16
CA LYS A 196 -5.08 -20.29 9.43
C LYS A 196 -4.30 -21.36 10.19
N LYS A 197 -3.03 -21.56 9.84
CA LYS A 197 -2.26 -22.71 10.31
C LYS A 197 -1.27 -22.38 11.43
N TRP A 198 -0.76 -21.15 11.47
CA TRP A 198 0.35 -20.78 12.36
C TRP A 198 0.13 -19.45 13.09
N TYR A 199 -1.14 -19.04 13.29
CA TYR A 199 -1.47 -17.84 14.07
C TYR A 199 -1.25 -18.11 15.56
N ASN A 200 -0.24 -17.49 16.13
CA ASN A 200 0.25 -17.80 17.46
C ASN A 200 0.05 -16.67 18.47
N PHE A 201 0.03 -15.40 18.05
CA PHE A 201 -0.14 -14.25 18.92
C PHE A 201 -0.77 -13.07 18.13
N LYS A 202 -1.44 -12.18 18.86
CA LYS A 202 -2.08 -10.97 18.29
C LYS A 202 -1.02 -10.04 17.72
N GLY A 203 -1.22 -9.56 16.49
CA GLY A 203 -0.28 -8.75 15.76
C GLY A 203 0.71 -9.55 14.88
N GLN A 204 0.62 -10.89 14.88
CA GLN A 204 1.53 -11.70 14.08
C GLN A 204 1.41 -11.47 12.59
N ILE A 205 0.19 -11.38 12.06
CA ILE A 205 -0.03 -11.22 10.63
C ILE A 205 0.41 -9.82 10.18
N PHE A 206 0.20 -8.81 11.02
CA PHE A 206 0.70 -7.46 10.77
C PHE A 206 2.24 -7.44 10.70
N LEU A 207 2.93 -8.12 11.60
CA LEU A 207 4.39 -8.22 11.53
C LEU A 207 4.87 -9.02 10.30
N CYS A 208 4.16 -10.09 9.93
CA CYS A 208 4.44 -10.80 8.68
C CYS A 208 4.22 -9.89 7.44
N TYR A 209 3.18 -9.05 7.46
CA TYR A 209 2.96 -8.05 6.42
C TYR A 209 4.11 -7.04 6.33
N MET A 210 4.60 -6.54 7.46
CA MET A 210 5.77 -5.63 7.48
C MET A 210 6.99 -6.28 6.81
N VAL A 211 7.25 -7.55 7.11
CA VAL A 211 8.36 -8.31 6.48
C VAL A 211 8.09 -8.50 4.99
N TRP A 212 6.89 -8.91 4.61
CA TRP A 212 6.51 -9.19 3.23
C TRP A 212 6.60 -7.94 2.34
N TYR A 213 5.96 -6.88 2.77
CA TYR A 213 5.93 -5.59 2.05
C TYR A 213 7.30 -4.91 2.05
N GLY A 214 7.98 -4.89 3.21
CA GLY A 214 9.28 -4.23 3.32
C GLY A 214 10.34 -4.88 2.43
N PHE A 215 10.34 -6.23 2.32
CA PHE A 215 11.24 -6.97 1.45
C PHE A 215 11.05 -6.60 -0.02
N GLU A 216 9.82 -6.68 -0.50
CA GLU A 216 9.50 -6.38 -1.90
C GLU A 216 9.80 -4.92 -2.24
N ARG A 217 9.32 -4.00 -1.41
CA ARG A 217 9.47 -2.57 -1.67
C ARG A 217 10.94 -2.13 -1.68
N MET A 218 11.79 -2.76 -0.87
CA MET A 218 13.23 -2.52 -0.88
C MET A 218 13.86 -2.90 -2.24
N ILE A 219 13.38 -3.98 -2.88
CA ILE A 219 13.88 -4.46 -4.17
C ILE A 219 13.32 -3.61 -5.30
N VAL A 220 11.99 -3.48 -5.38
CA VAL A 220 11.32 -2.79 -6.48
C VAL A 220 11.65 -1.30 -6.51
N GLU A 221 11.81 -0.66 -5.35
CA GLU A 221 12.28 0.73 -5.30
C GLU A 221 13.65 0.90 -5.97
N GLY A 222 14.50 -0.12 -5.93
CA GLY A 222 15.78 -0.15 -6.64
C GLY A 222 15.66 -0.06 -8.16
N LEU A 223 14.52 -0.50 -8.72
CA LEU A 223 14.25 -0.46 -10.17
C LEU A 223 13.56 0.83 -10.61
N ARG A 224 12.83 1.52 -9.73
CA ARG A 224 11.99 2.67 -10.10
C ARG A 224 12.80 3.88 -10.53
N THR A 225 12.24 4.65 -11.45
CA THR A 225 12.86 5.88 -12.01
C THR A 225 12.42 7.16 -11.29
N ASP A 226 11.30 7.13 -10.56
CA ASP A 226 10.67 8.26 -9.87
C ASP A 226 10.95 8.31 -8.37
N SER A 227 12.04 7.69 -7.92
CA SER A 227 12.40 7.59 -6.51
C SER A 227 12.86 8.91 -5.91
N LEU A 228 12.49 9.16 -4.66
CA LEU A 228 13.03 10.26 -3.85
C LEU A 228 14.35 9.82 -3.21
N TYR A 229 15.36 10.68 -3.27
CA TYR A 229 16.68 10.42 -2.73
C TYR A 229 16.90 11.16 -1.40
N MET A 230 17.73 10.58 -0.52
CA MET A 230 18.17 11.22 0.71
C MET A 230 19.07 12.40 0.39
N PRO A 231 19.14 13.45 1.27
CA PRO A 231 19.99 14.62 1.06
C PRO A 231 21.48 14.37 1.37
N PHE A 232 21.89 13.12 1.52
CA PHE A 232 23.27 12.73 1.81
C PHE A 232 23.67 11.47 1.04
N THR A 233 24.99 11.31 0.87
CA THR A 233 25.60 10.19 0.16
C THR A 233 26.43 9.34 1.13
N ILE A 234 26.32 8.02 1.03
CA ILE A 234 27.10 7.04 1.81
C ILE A 234 27.95 6.24 0.83
N PHE A 235 29.27 6.28 0.97
CA PHE A 235 30.22 5.61 0.09
C PHE A 235 29.97 5.82 -1.41
N GLY A 236 29.62 7.07 -1.81
CA GLY A 236 29.33 7.40 -3.21
C GLY A 236 27.93 7.00 -3.71
N TYR A 237 27.11 6.36 -2.88
CA TYR A 237 25.73 5.99 -3.19
C TYR A 237 24.76 6.91 -2.46
N THR A 238 23.80 7.48 -3.17
CA THR A 238 22.71 8.28 -2.58
C THR A 238 21.51 7.36 -2.32
N PRO A 239 21.20 7.06 -1.04
CA PRO A 239 20.11 6.14 -0.72
C PRO A 239 18.74 6.70 -1.11
N ARG A 240 17.83 5.84 -1.55
CA ARG A 240 16.45 6.19 -1.81
C ARG A 240 15.63 6.15 -0.52
N VAL A 241 14.82 7.19 -0.26
CA VAL A 241 14.04 7.33 0.98
C VAL A 241 13.17 6.11 1.24
N SER A 242 12.38 5.69 0.23
CA SER A 242 11.47 4.55 0.35
C SER A 242 12.22 3.23 0.55
N GLN A 243 13.43 3.09 -0.02
CA GLN A 243 14.25 1.89 0.14
C GLN A 243 14.76 1.74 1.57
N VAL A 244 15.28 2.83 2.15
CA VAL A 244 15.74 2.84 3.55
C VAL A 244 14.59 2.57 4.51
N LEU A 245 13.45 3.25 4.31
CA LEU A 245 12.26 3.05 5.13
C LEU A 245 11.78 1.59 5.07
N SER A 246 11.76 0.99 3.87
CA SER A 246 11.35 -0.40 3.68
C SER A 246 12.30 -1.39 4.33
N ALA A 247 13.61 -1.13 4.28
CA ALA A 247 14.60 -1.92 5.01
C ALA A 247 14.38 -1.84 6.54
N CYS A 248 14.10 -0.65 7.08
CA CYS A 248 13.77 -0.48 8.49
C CYS A 248 12.48 -1.22 8.88
N ILE A 249 11.42 -1.15 8.06
CA ILE A 249 10.16 -1.86 8.27
C ILE A 249 10.40 -3.38 8.27
N PHE A 250 11.15 -3.89 7.29
CA PHE A 250 11.51 -5.30 7.15
C PHE A 250 12.26 -5.81 8.38
N LEU A 251 13.33 -5.13 8.78
CA LEU A 251 14.14 -5.52 9.95
C LEU A 251 13.34 -5.45 11.25
N THR A 252 12.57 -4.38 11.45
CA THR A 252 11.68 -4.23 12.61
C THR A 252 10.67 -5.37 12.68
N GLY A 253 10.05 -5.72 11.55
CA GLY A 253 9.12 -6.84 11.46
C GLY A 253 9.75 -8.15 11.90
N ILE A 254 10.94 -8.47 11.40
CA ILE A 254 11.69 -9.70 11.78
C ILE A 254 12.03 -9.69 13.28
N ILE A 255 12.61 -8.62 13.78
CA ILE A 255 13.02 -8.50 15.19
C ILE A 255 11.81 -8.72 16.11
N LEU A 256 10.69 -8.03 15.82
CA LEU A 256 9.49 -8.14 16.65
C LEU A 256 8.85 -9.54 16.55
N LEU A 257 8.84 -10.18 15.38
CA LEU A 257 8.38 -11.56 15.24
C LEU A 257 9.18 -12.53 16.14
N ILE A 258 10.51 -12.41 16.15
CA ILE A 258 11.38 -13.23 16.98
C ILE A 258 11.12 -12.96 18.47
N VAL A 259 11.06 -11.69 18.88
CA VAL A 259 10.87 -11.29 20.29
C VAL A 259 9.51 -11.77 20.81
N PHE A 260 8.43 -11.55 20.07
CA PHE A 260 7.09 -11.95 20.53
C PHE A 260 6.92 -13.47 20.53
N ARG A 261 7.52 -14.17 19.58
CA ARG A 261 7.54 -15.64 19.58
C ARG A 261 8.27 -16.20 20.80
N LYS A 262 9.44 -15.66 21.16
CA LYS A 262 10.19 -16.07 22.35
C LYS A 262 9.39 -15.82 23.65
N LYS A 263 8.83 -14.62 23.81
CA LYS A 263 8.01 -14.28 25.00
C LYS A 263 6.84 -15.25 25.19
N ARG A 264 6.21 -15.67 24.11
CA ARG A 264 5.13 -16.64 24.17
C ARG A 264 5.62 -18.03 24.61
N ASN A 265 6.72 -18.51 24.03
CA ASN A 265 7.29 -19.83 24.39
C ASN A 265 7.64 -19.89 25.89
N VAL A 266 8.26 -18.86 26.42
CA VAL A 266 8.55 -18.73 27.87
C VAL A 266 7.26 -18.75 28.69
N LYS A 267 6.21 -18.00 28.27
CA LYS A 267 4.93 -17.94 28.97
C LYS A 267 4.19 -19.31 28.97
N ASN A 268 4.38 -20.10 27.93
CA ASN A 268 3.76 -21.43 27.82
C ASN A 268 4.63 -22.58 28.43
N GLY A 269 5.74 -22.25 29.10
CA GLY A 269 6.63 -23.23 29.71
C GLY A 269 7.41 -24.08 28.71
N ILE A 270 7.45 -23.73 27.46
CA ILE A 270 8.21 -24.41 26.41
C ILE A 270 9.61 -23.77 26.39
N ASN A 271 10.46 -24.20 27.31
CA ASN A 271 11.89 -23.90 27.25
C ASN A 271 12.54 -24.91 26.30
N ASN A 272 13.16 -24.43 25.22
CA ASN A 272 14.13 -25.18 24.44
C ASN A 272 15.49 -25.10 25.11
#